data_8ea3844c35f8670c1ffe2658c0d61167
#
_entry.id   8ea3844c35f8670c1ffe2658c0d61167
#
_cell.length_a   1.000
_cell.length_b   1.000
_cell.length_c   1.000
_cell.angle_alpha   90.00
_cell.angle_beta   90.00
_cell.angle_gamma   90.00
#
_symmetry.space_group_name_H-M   'P 1'
#
loop_
_entity.id
_entity.type
_entity.pdbx_description
1 polymer ?
#
loop_
_entity_poly.entity_id
_entity_poly.type
_entity_poly.pdbx_seq_one_letter_code
_entity_poly.pdbx_strand_id
1 'polypeptide(L)'
;MASEIQEKSKGLGLYAVNIPREFGGGGLSVLEWMMAEEQFGRTSDILIRRAFGNVYEILLEASEEQKQTYLLPAVRGKRTFSIAFTEPEAGSDAAAIKTKAERSGEGWILNGAKHFISDGLFSDFFVVTAVTDPAAGARGISTFIVEKGMMGFTVGRDQPMMGLRGTSHVEMQFKDVVLSNDHLLGHEGQGLKLALATLGRVRLAQVVARSIGKATLVMDQCLDYARERRQFGAPIGDFQMVQQMLADSAMEINATRLALWHTASRLDAGEEVRGSISMMKVQAAEMMGRVVDRAVQIFGGAGYCRDLPIERYYRDARIYRIYDGTSEIHRAVLAKQMMRGDSSVYDIYG
;
A
#
# COMPACT_ATOMS: atom_id res chain seq x y z
N MET A 1 7.06 20.41 -9.37
CA MET A 1 5.81 19.62 -9.52
C MET A 1 5.45 18.84 -8.24
N ALA A 2 6.22 17.84 -7.76
CA ALA A 2 5.84 17.05 -6.56
C ALA A 2 5.67 17.93 -5.30
N SER A 3 6.62 18.80 -5.00
CA SER A 3 6.52 19.75 -3.86
C SER A 3 5.37 20.74 -4.00
N GLU A 4 5.10 21.21 -5.19
CA GLU A 4 3.98 22.12 -5.47
C GLU A 4 2.62 21.43 -5.25
N ILE A 5 2.48 20.18 -5.70
CA ILE A 5 1.27 19.37 -5.46
C ILE A 5 1.13 19.10 -3.95
N GLN A 6 2.23 18.80 -3.26
CA GLN A 6 2.23 18.60 -1.82
C GLN A 6 1.75 19.85 -1.05
N GLU A 7 2.22 21.03 -1.41
CA GLU A 7 1.78 22.28 -0.77
C GLU A 7 0.29 22.57 -1.05
N LYS A 8 -0.18 22.32 -2.29
CA LYS A 8 -1.61 22.41 -2.60
C LYS A 8 -2.43 21.42 -1.78
N SER A 9 -1.96 20.17 -1.66
CA SER A 9 -2.61 19.14 -0.86
C SER A 9 -2.71 19.54 0.62
N LYS A 10 -1.63 20.07 1.20
CA LYS A 10 -1.63 20.61 2.57
C LYS A 10 -2.65 21.75 2.73
N GLY A 11 -2.65 22.70 1.80
CA GLY A 11 -3.58 23.83 1.81
C GLY A 11 -5.06 23.41 1.72
N LEU A 12 -5.34 22.23 1.14
CA LEU A 12 -6.69 21.65 1.03
C LEU A 12 -7.01 20.68 2.19
N GLY A 13 -6.09 20.47 3.15
CA GLY A 13 -6.28 19.52 4.24
C GLY A 13 -6.25 18.04 3.81
N LEU A 14 -5.64 17.74 2.65
CA LEU A 14 -5.57 16.39 2.09
C LEU A 14 -4.27 15.65 2.41
N TYR A 15 -3.38 16.26 3.18
CA TYR A 15 -2.12 15.63 3.57
C TYR A 15 -2.26 14.94 4.93
N ALA A 16 -1.75 13.70 5.07
CA ALA A 16 -1.83 12.91 6.29
C ALA A 16 -3.25 12.77 6.86
N VAL A 17 -4.24 12.57 5.98
CA VAL A 17 -5.68 12.54 6.33
C VAL A 17 -6.05 11.44 7.33
N ASN A 18 -5.28 10.34 7.36
CA ASN A 18 -5.46 9.20 8.25
C ASN A 18 -4.90 9.40 9.66
N ILE A 19 -4.07 10.41 9.87
CA ILE A 19 -3.45 10.67 11.18
C ILE A 19 -4.39 11.54 12.03
N PRO A 20 -4.53 11.25 13.35
CA PRO A 20 -5.38 12.01 14.25
C PRO A 20 -5.10 13.51 14.25
N ARG A 21 -6.15 14.31 14.46
CA ARG A 21 -6.06 15.80 14.46
C ARG A 21 -5.15 16.35 15.53
N GLU A 22 -5.03 15.68 16.67
CA GLU A 22 -4.13 16.04 17.77
C GLU A 22 -2.66 16.08 17.35
N PHE A 23 -2.26 15.29 16.35
CA PHE A 23 -0.93 15.30 15.73
C PHE A 23 -0.85 16.18 14.49
N GLY A 24 -1.92 16.89 14.14
CA GLY A 24 -1.98 17.80 12.98
C GLY A 24 -2.38 17.10 11.67
N GLY A 25 -2.87 15.87 11.72
CA GLY A 25 -3.43 15.14 10.58
C GLY A 25 -4.89 15.51 10.29
N GLY A 26 -5.49 14.91 9.28
CA GLY A 26 -6.88 15.14 8.87
C GLY A 26 -7.92 14.51 9.81
N GLY A 27 -7.56 13.45 10.52
CA GLY A 27 -8.45 12.73 11.47
C GLY A 27 -9.69 12.15 10.81
N LEU A 28 -9.57 11.70 9.56
CA LEU A 28 -10.66 11.01 8.86
C LEU A 28 -10.92 9.64 9.50
N SER A 29 -12.19 9.23 9.55
CA SER A 29 -12.55 7.84 9.83
C SER A 29 -11.99 6.92 8.74
N VAL A 30 -11.98 5.60 8.99
CA VAL A 30 -11.47 4.65 7.99
C VAL A 30 -12.30 4.72 6.71
N LEU A 31 -13.63 4.82 6.83
CA LEU A 31 -14.51 4.94 5.67
C LEU A 31 -14.22 6.22 4.86
N GLU A 32 -14.14 7.37 5.52
CA GLU A 32 -13.82 8.65 4.87
C GLU A 32 -12.45 8.61 4.20
N TRP A 33 -11.46 8.00 4.86
CA TRP A 33 -10.13 7.81 4.29
C TRP A 33 -10.18 6.94 3.02
N MET A 34 -10.93 5.81 3.05
CA MET A 34 -11.08 4.96 1.85
C MET A 34 -11.75 5.71 0.70
N MET A 35 -12.75 6.53 0.97
CA MET A 35 -13.41 7.37 -0.05
C MET A 35 -12.44 8.40 -0.65
N ALA A 36 -11.60 9.03 0.17
CA ALA A 36 -10.56 9.93 -0.31
C ALA A 36 -9.51 9.21 -1.17
N GLU A 37 -9.03 8.06 -0.71
CA GLU A 37 -8.04 7.25 -1.44
C GLU A 37 -8.58 6.71 -2.77
N GLU A 38 -9.86 6.42 -2.86
CA GLU A 38 -10.50 6.09 -4.13
C GLU A 38 -10.40 7.25 -5.12
N GLN A 39 -10.66 8.49 -4.70
CA GLN A 39 -10.50 9.66 -5.57
C GLN A 39 -9.02 9.87 -5.95
N PHE A 40 -8.09 9.68 -5.03
CA PHE A 40 -6.67 9.72 -5.35
C PHE A 40 -6.28 8.67 -6.40
N GLY A 41 -6.89 7.49 -6.35
CA GLY A 41 -6.73 6.43 -7.33
C GLY A 41 -7.12 6.81 -8.76
N ARG A 42 -8.06 7.76 -8.95
CA ARG A 42 -8.52 8.23 -10.26
C ARG A 42 -7.46 9.03 -11.04
N THR A 43 -6.33 9.36 -10.45
CA THR A 43 -5.25 10.04 -11.17
C THR A 43 -4.41 9.07 -12.00
N SER A 44 -3.77 9.59 -13.04
CA SER A 44 -2.78 8.86 -13.81
C SER A 44 -1.37 9.02 -13.25
N ASP A 45 -1.21 9.86 -12.24
CA ASP A 45 0.08 10.26 -11.72
C ASP A 45 0.46 9.42 -10.49
N ILE A 46 1.63 8.81 -10.56
CA ILE A 46 2.22 8.05 -9.47
C ILE A 46 2.74 8.93 -8.33
N LEU A 47 2.90 10.24 -8.58
CA LEU A 47 3.32 11.20 -7.56
C LEU A 47 2.33 11.37 -6.41
N ILE A 48 1.11 10.81 -6.54
CA ILE A 48 0.06 10.85 -5.52
C ILE A 48 0.58 10.45 -4.13
N ARG A 49 1.45 9.43 -4.06
CA ARG A 49 2.02 8.96 -2.80
C ARG A 49 2.79 10.06 -2.06
N ARG A 50 3.47 10.93 -2.79
CA ARG A 50 4.20 12.08 -2.22
C ARG A 50 3.32 13.29 -2.02
N ALA A 51 2.37 13.50 -2.93
CA ALA A 51 1.48 14.65 -2.89
C ALA A 51 0.56 14.61 -1.66
N PHE A 52 -0.04 13.46 -1.35
CA PHE A 52 -0.98 13.31 -0.25
C PHE A 52 -0.38 12.71 1.02
N GLY A 53 0.92 12.43 1.01
CA GLY A 53 1.68 11.87 2.13
C GLY A 53 1.47 10.35 2.28
N ASN A 54 2.55 9.69 2.68
CA ASN A 54 2.52 8.29 3.15
C ASN A 54 2.89 8.28 4.62
N VAL A 55 2.10 8.99 5.46
CA VAL A 55 2.31 8.97 6.90
C VAL A 55 1.55 7.78 7.46
N TYR A 56 2.30 6.74 7.81
CA TYR A 56 1.73 5.50 8.31
C TYR A 56 1.52 5.56 9.82
N GLU A 57 0.44 4.96 10.28
CA GLU A 57 0.00 4.92 11.68
C GLU A 57 0.99 4.20 12.61
N ILE A 58 1.97 3.49 12.06
CA ILE A 58 3.03 2.85 12.85
C ILE A 58 3.76 3.82 13.78
N LEU A 59 3.88 5.10 13.38
CA LEU A 59 4.50 6.13 14.20
C LEU A 59 3.63 6.62 15.38
N LEU A 60 2.36 6.23 15.46
CA LEU A 60 1.51 6.51 16.62
C LEU A 60 1.96 5.71 17.85
N GLU A 61 2.63 4.57 17.63
CA GLU A 61 3.19 3.71 18.68
C GLU A 61 4.58 4.18 19.17
N ALA A 62 5.06 5.30 18.64
CA ALA A 62 6.33 5.91 19.03
C ALA A 62 6.26 6.55 20.43
N SER A 63 7.41 6.67 21.11
CA SER A 63 7.52 7.45 22.35
C SER A 63 7.21 8.93 22.06
N GLU A 64 6.96 9.72 23.10
CA GLU A 64 6.67 11.16 22.92
C GLU A 64 7.85 11.89 22.26
N GLU A 65 9.09 11.54 22.61
CA GLU A 65 10.30 12.10 22.01
C GLU A 65 10.41 11.69 20.53
N GLN A 66 10.10 10.43 20.22
CA GLN A 66 10.07 9.94 18.84
C GLN A 66 8.94 10.59 18.04
N LYS A 67 7.76 10.81 18.63
CA LYS A 67 6.68 11.55 17.95
C LYS A 67 7.08 12.97 17.59
N GLN A 68 7.76 13.67 18.49
CA GLN A 68 8.28 15.03 18.20
C GLN A 68 9.31 15.02 17.06
N THR A 69 10.18 14.00 17.02
CA THR A 69 11.29 13.90 16.06
C THR A 69 10.85 13.36 14.70
N TYR A 70 9.88 12.44 14.66
CA TYR A 70 9.53 11.68 13.46
C TYR A 70 8.08 11.89 13.01
N LEU A 71 7.08 11.70 13.90
CA LEU A 71 5.66 11.77 13.52
C LEU A 71 5.27 13.21 13.12
N LEU A 72 5.48 14.18 13.99
CA LEU A 72 5.03 15.54 13.73
C LEU A 72 5.71 16.18 12.50
N PRO A 73 7.03 16.02 12.27
CA PRO A 73 7.63 16.46 11.02
C PRO A 73 7.11 15.72 9.78
N ALA A 74 6.80 14.40 9.89
CA ALA A 74 6.21 13.64 8.80
C ALA A 74 4.80 14.14 8.46
N VAL A 75 3.94 14.36 9.44
CA VAL A 75 2.59 14.91 9.25
C VAL A 75 2.63 16.31 8.62
N ARG A 76 3.62 17.13 8.98
CA ARG A 76 3.83 18.45 8.36
C ARG A 76 4.49 18.36 6.97
N GLY A 77 4.83 17.16 6.50
CA GLY A 77 5.52 16.94 5.23
C GLY A 77 6.93 17.52 5.17
N LYS A 78 7.59 17.68 6.32
CA LYS A 78 8.99 18.13 6.45
C LYS A 78 9.97 16.98 6.41
N ARG A 79 9.54 15.79 6.81
CA ARG A 79 10.30 14.54 6.75
C ARG A 79 9.44 13.47 6.10
N THR A 80 10.09 12.55 5.40
CA THR A 80 9.46 11.40 4.75
C THR A 80 10.07 10.11 5.27
N PHE A 81 9.31 9.02 5.26
CA PHE A 81 9.82 7.73 5.68
C PHE A 81 9.25 6.56 4.89
N SER A 82 9.91 5.44 5.02
CA SER A 82 9.50 4.16 4.45
C SER A 82 9.53 3.06 5.49
N ILE A 83 8.66 2.07 5.30
CA ILE A 83 8.70 0.83 6.09
C ILE A 83 9.59 -0.17 5.35
N ALA A 84 10.64 -0.64 6.00
CA ALA A 84 11.60 -1.60 5.48
C ALA A 84 11.34 -2.97 6.10
N PHE A 85 10.54 -3.78 5.40
CA PHE A 85 10.05 -5.07 5.88
C PHE A 85 10.60 -6.24 5.08
N THR A 86 10.37 -6.27 3.77
CA THR A 86 10.73 -7.34 2.85
C THR A 86 12.26 -7.51 2.73
N GLU A 87 12.72 -8.75 2.64
CA GLU A 87 14.12 -9.10 2.42
C GLU A 87 14.30 -9.89 1.11
N PRO A 88 15.54 -10.02 0.58
CA PRO A 88 15.78 -10.81 -0.62
C PRO A 88 15.24 -12.24 -0.53
N GLU A 89 15.29 -12.86 0.64
CA GLU A 89 14.88 -14.24 0.88
C GLU A 89 13.56 -14.38 1.67
N ALA A 90 12.96 -13.29 2.13
CA ALA A 90 11.75 -13.29 2.94
C ALA A 90 10.72 -12.26 2.43
N GLY A 91 9.76 -12.71 1.64
CA GLY A 91 8.63 -11.94 1.15
C GLY A 91 7.31 -12.44 1.73
N SER A 92 6.74 -13.50 1.13
CA SER A 92 5.49 -14.12 1.59
C SER A 92 5.60 -14.73 2.99
N ASP A 93 6.76 -15.30 3.32
CA ASP A 93 7.09 -15.72 4.69
C ASP A 93 7.70 -14.55 5.46
N ALA A 94 6.81 -13.68 5.92
CA ALA A 94 7.16 -12.44 6.59
C ALA A 94 7.85 -12.62 7.96
N ALA A 95 7.74 -13.80 8.56
CA ALA A 95 8.39 -14.13 9.82
C ALA A 95 9.81 -14.71 9.64
N ALA A 96 10.19 -15.09 8.41
CA ALA A 96 11.49 -15.68 8.10
C ALA A 96 12.57 -14.64 7.77
N ILE A 97 12.41 -13.38 8.19
CA ILE A 97 13.43 -12.35 8.02
C ILE A 97 14.71 -12.71 8.73
N LYS A 98 15.84 -12.29 8.15
CA LYS A 98 17.20 -12.57 8.66
C LYS A 98 17.91 -11.32 9.18
N THR A 99 17.42 -10.12 8.86
CA THR A 99 17.93 -8.88 9.46
C THR A 99 17.80 -8.99 10.96
N LYS A 100 18.90 -8.81 11.70
CA LYS A 100 18.97 -8.98 13.15
C LYS A 100 19.45 -7.72 13.84
N ALA A 101 18.94 -7.48 15.04
CA ALA A 101 19.44 -6.48 15.96
C ALA A 101 19.89 -7.19 17.25
N GLU A 102 21.18 -7.18 17.52
CA GLU A 102 21.78 -7.82 18.69
C GLU A 102 22.07 -6.79 19.76
N ARG A 103 21.81 -7.11 21.02
CA ARG A 103 22.13 -6.24 22.15
C ARG A 103 23.63 -5.97 22.23
N SER A 104 24.00 -4.70 22.40
CA SER A 104 25.38 -4.26 22.57
C SER A 104 25.45 -3.07 23.54
N GLY A 105 25.90 -3.28 24.74
CA GLY A 105 25.85 -2.28 25.81
C GLY A 105 24.39 -1.85 26.07
N GLU A 106 24.15 -0.53 26.07
CA GLU A 106 22.81 0.04 26.26
C GLU A 106 22.04 0.23 24.92
N GLY A 107 22.43 -0.48 23.86
CA GLY A 107 21.81 -0.31 22.56
C GLY A 107 21.79 -1.61 21.76
N TRP A 108 21.89 -1.46 20.43
CA TRP A 108 21.75 -2.54 19.47
C TRP A 108 22.76 -2.39 18.33
N ILE A 109 23.16 -3.51 17.75
CA ILE A 109 23.88 -3.56 16.47
C ILE A 109 22.98 -4.23 15.44
N LEU A 110 22.61 -3.45 14.40
CA LEU A 110 21.72 -3.90 13.33
C LEU A 110 22.55 -4.38 12.14
N ASN A 111 22.27 -5.60 11.70
CA ASN A 111 22.90 -6.25 10.54
C ASN A 111 21.84 -6.91 9.65
N GLY A 112 21.99 -6.80 8.34
CA GLY A 112 21.11 -7.46 7.38
C GLY A 112 20.88 -6.68 6.11
N ALA A 113 19.80 -7.04 5.40
CA ALA A 113 19.42 -6.39 4.15
C ALA A 113 17.89 -6.32 4.01
N LYS A 114 17.40 -5.28 3.34
CA LYS A 114 16.01 -5.15 2.94
C LYS A 114 15.91 -4.96 1.44
N HIS A 115 14.76 -5.35 0.85
CA HIS A 115 14.55 -5.34 -0.58
C HIS A 115 13.16 -4.80 -0.94
N PHE A 116 13.05 -4.19 -2.13
CA PHE A 116 11.82 -3.57 -2.63
C PHE A 116 11.25 -2.47 -1.73
N ILE A 117 12.12 -1.70 -1.05
CA ILE A 117 11.66 -0.66 -0.15
C ILE A 117 11.20 0.56 -0.92
N SER A 118 9.90 0.79 -0.89
CA SER A 118 9.24 1.87 -1.62
C SER A 118 9.69 3.24 -1.13
N ASP A 119 9.95 4.15 -2.07
CA ASP A 119 10.37 5.53 -1.82
C ASP A 119 11.69 5.71 -1.03
N GLY A 120 12.49 4.64 -0.93
CA GLY A 120 13.73 4.66 -0.14
C GLY A 120 14.77 5.68 -0.59
N LEU A 121 14.80 6.08 -1.88
CA LEU A 121 15.66 7.16 -2.36
C LEU A 121 15.29 8.52 -1.76
N PHE A 122 14.02 8.71 -1.38
CA PHE A 122 13.45 9.99 -0.99
C PHE A 122 13.15 10.09 0.50
N SER A 123 13.24 8.96 1.21
CA SER A 123 12.99 8.91 2.66
C SER A 123 14.17 9.46 3.46
N ASP A 124 13.84 10.16 4.54
CA ASP A 124 14.79 10.70 5.50
C ASP A 124 15.13 9.69 6.59
N PHE A 125 14.18 8.82 6.92
CA PHE A 125 14.34 7.73 7.88
C PHE A 125 13.50 6.51 7.50
N PHE A 126 13.73 5.41 8.19
CA PHE A 126 13.13 4.12 7.88
C PHE A 126 12.65 3.42 9.15
N VAL A 127 11.48 2.81 9.10
CA VAL A 127 11.01 1.87 10.12
C VAL A 127 11.39 0.47 9.67
N VAL A 128 12.38 -0.10 10.32
CA VAL A 128 13.05 -1.36 9.94
C VAL A 128 12.65 -2.48 10.87
N THR A 129 12.17 -3.61 10.35
CA THR A 129 11.93 -4.83 11.14
C THR A 129 13.22 -5.63 11.26
N ALA A 130 13.53 -6.11 12.47
CA ALA A 130 14.70 -6.96 12.72
C ALA A 130 14.40 -8.01 13.80
N VAL A 131 15.06 -9.16 13.71
CA VAL A 131 15.00 -10.21 14.72
C VAL A 131 15.84 -9.79 15.93
N THR A 132 15.22 -9.74 17.11
CA THR A 132 15.86 -9.47 18.40
C THR A 132 15.95 -10.73 19.27
N ASP A 133 14.99 -11.67 19.07
CA ASP A 133 15.00 -12.98 19.73
C ASP A 133 14.65 -14.10 18.72
N PRO A 134 15.65 -14.80 18.18
CA PRO A 134 15.41 -15.89 17.22
C PRO A 134 14.58 -17.05 17.79
N ALA A 135 14.62 -17.29 19.10
CA ALA A 135 13.91 -18.39 19.74
C ALA A 135 12.39 -18.13 19.81
N ALA A 136 11.97 -16.87 19.83
CA ALA A 136 10.56 -16.49 19.93
C ALA A 136 9.85 -16.47 18.56
N GLY A 137 10.54 -16.75 17.43
CA GLY A 137 9.97 -16.74 16.08
C GLY A 137 9.34 -15.40 15.74
N ALA A 138 8.07 -15.40 15.30
CA ALA A 138 7.35 -14.18 14.95
C ALA A 138 7.25 -13.14 16.09
N ARG A 139 7.30 -13.59 17.35
CA ARG A 139 7.29 -12.72 18.54
C ARG A 139 8.67 -12.21 18.93
N GLY A 140 9.70 -12.63 18.23
CA GLY A 140 11.07 -12.13 18.41
C GLY A 140 11.47 -11.06 17.41
N ILE A 141 10.52 -10.48 16.67
CA ILE A 141 10.77 -9.42 15.70
C ILE A 141 10.39 -8.08 16.32
N SER A 142 11.32 -7.12 16.27
CA SER A 142 11.16 -5.75 16.74
C SER A 142 11.22 -4.75 15.58
N THR A 143 10.84 -3.50 15.81
CA THR A 143 10.94 -2.41 14.84
C THR A 143 11.90 -1.33 15.35
N PHE A 144 12.71 -0.81 14.44
CA PHE A 144 13.69 0.23 14.74
C PHE A 144 13.54 1.40 13.77
N ILE A 145 13.74 2.62 14.26
CA ILE A 145 13.88 3.79 13.41
C ILE A 145 15.35 3.93 13.03
N VAL A 146 15.64 3.93 11.73
CA VAL A 146 17.00 4.09 11.18
C VAL A 146 17.03 5.33 10.32
N GLU A 147 17.93 6.25 10.64
CA GLU A 147 18.09 7.52 9.92
C GLU A 147 18.95 7.33 8.66
N LYS A 148 18.61 8.06 7.60
CA LYS A 148 19.46 8.14 6.41
C LYS A 148 20.80 8.79 6.78
N GLY A 149 21.91 8.14 6.38
CA GLY A 149 23.25 8.62 6.66
C GLY A 149 23.90 8.07 7.93
N MET A 150 23.21 7.21 8.70
CA MET A 150 23.86 6.47 9.78
C MET A 150 25.02 5.64 9.26
N MET A 151 26.11 5.57 10.03
CA MET A 151 27.28 4.75 9.69
C MET A 151 26.86 3.28 9.57
N GLY A 152 27.31 2.62 8.52
CA GLY A 152 26.97 1.22 8.23
C GLY A 152 25.63 1.03 7.52
N PHE A 153 24.80 2.06 7.36
CA PHE A 153 23.56 1.99 6.59
C PHE A 153 23.74 2.52 5.16
N THR A 154 23.28 1.74 4.18
CA THR A 154 23.37 2.10 2.76
C THR A 154 22.03 1.86 2.07
N VAL A 155 21.57 2.89 1.35
CA VAL A 155 20.47 2.76 0.37
C VAL A 155 21.11 2.42 -0.98
N GLY A 156 20.82 1.23 -1.47
CA GLY A 156 21.44 0.65 -2.65
C GLY A 156 20.65 0.92 -3.94
N ARG A 157 20.66 -0.08 -4.82
CA ARG A 157 20.09 -0.01 -6.16
C ARG A 157 18.58 0.24 -6.14
N ASP A 158 18.12 1.13 -7.01
CA ASP A 158 16.70 1.25 -7.36
C ASP A 158 16.34 0.19 -8.41
N GLN A 159 15.30 -0.59 -8.15
CA GLN A 159 14.90 -1.71 -9.01
C GLN A 159 14.19 -1.22 -10.28
N PRO A 160 14.63 -1.59 -11.47
CA PRO A 160 13.85 -1.38 -12.69
C PRO A 160 12.58 -2.22 -12.66
N MET A 161 11.43 -1.57 -12.72
CA MET A 161 10.14 -2.24 -12.60
C MET A 161 9.34 -2.23 -13.89
N MET A 162 8.48 -3.23 -14.07
CA MET A 162 7.53 -3.34 -15.18
C MET A 162 6.59 -2.12 -15.23
N GLY A 163 5.98 -1.79 -14.09
CA GLY A 163 5.06 -0.66 -13.88
C GLY A 163 5.51 0.22 -12.73
N LEU A 164 4.61 1.09 -12.24
CA LEU A 164 4.85 2.04 -11.16
C LEU A 164 6.10 2.92 -11.38
N ARG A 165 6.37 3.30 -12.63
CA ARG A 165 7.50 4.15 -12.98
C ARG A 165 7.34 5.53 -12.35
N GLY A 166 8.41 6.02 -11.72
CA GLY A 166 8.44 7.30 -11.00
C GLY A 166 8.40 7.15 -9.47
N THR A 167 8.14 5.92 -8.94
CA THR A 167 8.50 5.56 -7.56
C THR A 167 9.86 4.89 -7.54
N SER A 168 10.53 4.91 -6.39
CA SER A 168 11.74 4.11 -6.16
C SER A 168 11.40 2.88 -5.32
N HIS A 169 12.10 1.78 -5.59
CA HIS A 169 12.01 0.53 -4.82
C HIS A 169 13.42 0.00 -4.63
N VAL A 170 14.03 0.35 -3.51
CA VAL A 170 15.46 0.16 -3.31
C VAL A 170 15.81 -1.10 -2.52
N GLU A 171 17.06 -1.50 -2.68
CA GLU A 171 17.77 -2.36 -1.76
C GLU A 171 18.33 -1.55 -0.61
N MET A 172 18.42 -2.15 0.58
CA MET A 172 19.06 -1.56 1.74
C MET A 172 20.01 -2.56 2.39
N GLN A 173 21.14 -2.06 2.86
CA GLN A 173 22.11 -2.87 3.60
C GLN A 173 22.46 -2.22 4.92
N PHE A 174 22.56 -3.06 5.93
CA PHE A 174 22.93 -2.69 7.29
C PHE A 174 24.15 -3.51 7.68
N LYS A 175 25.25 -2.84 7.98
CA LYS A 175 26.50 -3.44 8.41
C LYS A 175 26.97 -2.74 9.68
N ASP A 176 26.81 -3.42 10.80
CA ASP A 176 27.19 -2.95 12.13
C ASP A 176 26.62 -1.56 12.45
N VAL A 177 25.34 -1.32 12.08
CA VAL A 177 24.66 -0.06 12.39
C VAL A 177 24.37 0.01 13.87
N VAL A 178 24.99 0.97 14.57
CA VAL A 178 24.81 1.18 16.02
C VAL A 178 23.54 1.99 16.27
N LEU A 179 22.64 1.43 17.08
CA LEU A 179 21.37 2.04 17.47
C LEU A 179 21.32 2.15 19.00
N SER A 180 20.90 3.30 19.54
CA SER A 180 20.56 3.43 20.96
C SER A 180 19.20 2.78 21.24
N ASN A 181 18.80 2.67 22.51
CA ASN A 181 17.47 2.20 22.88
C ASN A 181 16.35 3.12 22.33
N ASP A 182 16.64 4.39 22.13
CA ASP A 182 15.69 5.37 21.59
C ASP A 182 15.35 5.14 20.10
N HIS A 183 16.04 4.24 19.43
CA HIS A 183 15.68 3.82 18.07
C HIS A 183 14.65 2.69 18.03
N LEU A 184 14.40 2.01 19.17
CA LEU A 184 13.35 0.99 19.23
C LEU A 184 11.98 1.66 19.14
N LEU A 185 11.19 1.29 18.15
CA LEU A 185 9.83 1.77 17.95
C LEU A 185 8.83 0.77 18.57
N GLY A 186 8.03 1.25 19.51
CA GLY A 186 7.12 0.42 20.29
C GLY A 186 7.88 -0.47 21.28
N HIS A 187 7.50 -1.74 21.40
CA HIS A 187 8.10 -2.68 22.34
C HIS A 187 8.88 -3.79 21.63
N GLU A 188 9.93 -4.28 22.31
CA GLU A 188 10.70 -5.42 21.84
C GLU A 188 9.81 -6.65 21.64
N GLY A 189 9.99 -7.35 20.51
CA GLY A 189 9.23 -8.54 20.14
C GLY A 189 7.82 -8.27 19.57
N GLN A 190 7.39 -7.02 19.48
CA GLN A 190 6.07 -6.67 18.92
C GLN A 190 6.12 -6.10 17.50
N GLY A 191 7.30 -6.03 16.89
CA GLY A 191 7.50 -5.36 15.61
C GLY A 191 6.73 -5.97 14.46
N LEU A 192 6.63 -7.29 14.37
CA LEU A 192 5.85 -7.95 13.31
C LEU A 192 4.34 -7.66 13.46
N LYS A 193 3.81 -7.72 14.70
CA LYS A 193 2.41 -7.40 14.97
C LYS A 193 2.09 -5.97 14.56
N LEU A 194 2.94 -5.03 14.95
CA LEU A 194 2.80 -3.61 14.66
C LEU A 194 2.86 -3.32 13.15
N ALA A 195 3.83 -3.87 12.46
CA ALA A 195 3.96 -3.73 11.00
C ALA A 195 2.74 -4.31 10.26
N LEU A 196 2.25 -5.49 10.65
CA LEU A 196 1.09 -6.12 10.01
C LEU A 196 -0.23 -5.38 10.29
N ALA A 197 -0.40 -4.81 11.48
CA ALA A 197 -1.56 -3.99 11.82
C ALA A 197 -1.62 -2.72 10.94
N THR A 198 -0.50 -2.00 10.84
CA THR A 198 -0.37 -0.83 9.95
C THR A 198 -0.64 -1.20 8.49
N LEU A 199 0.00 -2.26 8.00
CA LEU A 199 -0.20 -2.73 6.62
C LEU A 199 -1.64 -3.17 6.35
N GLY A 200 -2.42 -3.56 7.35
CA GLY A 200 -3.85 -3.89 7.19
C GLY A 200 -4.65 -2.71 6.63
N ARG A 201 -4.56 -1.55 7.27
CA ARG A 201 -5.24 -0.31 6.85
C ARG A 201 -4.65 0.25 5.55
N VAL A 202 -3.32 0.21 5.42
CA VAL A 202 -2.62 0.62 4.18
C VAL A 202 -3.10 -0.20 2.98
N ARG A 203 -3.35 -1.50 3.14
CA ARG A 203 -3.91 -2.35 2.06
C ARG A 203 -5.27 -1.87 1.60
N LEU A 204 -6.18 -1.56 2.54
CA LEU A 204 -7.50 -1.04 2.17
C LEU A 204 -7.37 0.30 1.42
N ALA A 205 -6.54 1.20 1.90
CA ALA A 205 -6.34 2.51 1.31
C ALA A 205 -5.60 2.43 -0.04
N GLN A 206 -4.35 1.99 -0.02
CA GLN A 206 -3.45 2.12 -1.17
C GLN A 206 -3.60 0.99 -2.20
N VAL A 207 -4.12 -0.18 -1.81
CA VAL A 207 -4.37 -1.27 -2.75
C VAL A 207 -5.83 -1.28 -3.17
N VAL A 208 -6.77 -1.39 -2.24
CA VAL A 208 -8.19 -1.60 -2.57
C VAL A 208 -8.82 -0.32 -3.09
N ALA A 209 -8.84 0.75 -2.30
CA ALA A 209 -9.50 2.00 -2.68
C ALA A 209 -8.90 2.61 -3.94
N ARG A 210 -7.56 2.68 -4.04
CA ARG A 210 -6.89 3.19 -5.26
C ARG A 210 -7.12 2.32 -6.48
N SER A 211 -7.27 0.98 -6.33
CA SER A 211 -7.64 0.10 -7.45
C SER A 211 -9.04 0.43 -7.98
N ILE A 212 -10.00 0.66 -7.09
CA ILE A 212 -11.37 1.03 -7.46
C ILE A 212 -11.37 2.37 -8.20
N GLY A 213 -10.67 3.37 -7.68
CA GLY A 213 -10.52 4.67 -8.32
C GLY A 213 -9.87 4.58 -9.70
N LYS A 214 -8.78 3.79 -9.83
CA LYS A 214 -8.11 3.57 -11.10
C LYS A 214 -8.99 2.83 -12.10
N ALA A 215 -9.68 1.78 -11.66
CA ALA A 215 -10.60 1.03 -12.49
C ALA A 215 -11.76 1.91 -12.98
N THR A 216 -12.26 2.81 -12.13
CA THR A 216 -13.30 3.79 -12.52
C THR A 216 -12.77 4.75 -13.59
N LEU A 217 -11.57 5.31 -13.42
CA LEU A 217 -10.94 6.16 -14.45
C LEU A 217 -10.79 5.43 -15.79
N VAL A 218 -10.33 4.19 -15.75
CA VAL A 218 -10.15 3.36 -16.95
C VAL A 218 -11.50 3.06 -17.60
N MET A 219 -12.53 2.80 -16.81
CA MET A 219 -13.89 2.58 -17.28
C MET A 219 -14.46 3.82 -18.01
N ASP A 220 -14.29 5.02 -17.43
CA ASP A 220 -14.72 6.28 -18.07
C ASP A 220 -14.07 6.43 -19.45
N GLN A 221 -12.74 6.19 -19.55
CA GLN A 221 -12.01 6.23 -20.82
C GLN A 221 -12.49 5.17 -21.82
N CYS A 222 -12.80 3.96 -21.35
CA CYS A 222 -13.37 2.91 -22.22
C CYS A 222 -14.75 3.29 -22.78
N LEU A 223 -15.59 3.90 -21.95
CA LEU A 223 -16.92 4.37 -22.38
C LEU A 223 -16.82 5.46 -23.45
N ASP A 224 -15.95 6.45 -23.25
CA ASP A 224 -15.76 7.53 -24.20
C ASP A 224 -15.20 6.98 -25.52
N TYR A 225 -14.18 6.15 -25.46
CA TYR A 225 -13.61 5.54 -26.65
C TYR A 225 -14.63 4.66 -27.40
N ALA A 226 -15.44 3.88 -26.68
CA ALA A 226 -16.47 3.00 -27.28
C ALA A 226 -17.59 3.78 -27.99
N ARG A 227 -17.91 4.99 -27.52
CA ARG A 227 -18.87 5.89 -28.16
C ARG A 227 -18.35 6.55 -29.43
N GLU A 228 -17.05 6.88 -29.45
CA GLU A 228 -16.43 7.65 -30.53
C GLU A 228 -15.83 6.73 -31.63
N ARG A 229 -15.18 5.65 -31.25
CA ARG A 229 -14.51 4.75 -32.19
C ARG A 229 -15.52 3.98 -33.04
N ARG A 230 -15.41 4.12 -34.36
CA ARG A 230 -16.30 3.44 -35.31
C ARG A 230 -15.58 2.31 -36.06
N GLN A 231 -16.25 1.18 -36.20
CA GLN A 231 -15.87 0.06 -37.04
C GLN A 231 -17.14 -0.58 -37.62
N PHE A 232 -17.05 -1.19 -38.80
CA PHE A 232 -18.19 -1.79 -39.48
C PHE A 232 -19.41 -0.83 -39.62
N GLY A 233 -19.14 0.48 -39.74
CA GLY A 233 -20.16 1.51 -39.92
C GLY A 233 -20.81 2.00 -38.62
N ALA A 234 -20.51 1.45 -37.45
CA ALA A 234 -21.13 1.81 -36.17
C ALA A 234 -20.08 2.11 -35.08
N PRO A 235 -20.43 2.83 -33.99
CA PRO A 235 -19.60 2.89 -32.79
C PRO A 235 -19.33 1.49 -32.26
N ILE A 236 -18.11 1.26 -31.74
CA ILE A 236 -17.79 -0.08 -31.21
C ILE A 236 -18.63 -0.44 -29.98
N GLY A 237 -19.14 0.57 -29.25
CA GLY A 237 -20.08 0.40 -28.13
C GLY A 237 -21.43 -0.23 -28.50
N ASP A 238 -21.77 -0.28 -29.79
CA ASP A 238 -22.98 -0.93 -30.27
C ASP A 238 -22.83 -2.47 -30.40
N PHE A 239 -21.59 -2.97 -30.29
CA PHE A 239 -21.32 -4.42 -30.41
C PHE A 239 -21.42 -5.13 -29.06
N GLN A 240 -22.18 -6.22 -29.01
CA GLN A 240 -22.47 -6.94 -27.77
C GLN A 240 -21.22 -7.40 -27.01
N MET A 241 -20.14 -7.81 -27.70
CA MET A 241 -18.90 -8.25 -27.05
C MET A 241 -18.18 -7.10 -26.33
N VAL A 242 -18.28 -5.86 -26.84
CA VAL A 242 -17.77 -4.66 -26.17
C VAL A 242 -18.67 -4.30 -24.99
N GLN A 243 -20.01 -4.35 -25.18
CA GLN A 243 -20.98 -4.09 -24.11
C GLN A 243 -20.80 -5.05 -22.95
N GLN A 244 -20.52 -6.33 -23.19
CA GLN A 244 -20.22 -7.33 -22.16
C GLN A 244 -18.99 -6.91 -21.35
N MET A 245 -17.88 -6.56 -21.99
CA MET A 245 -16.65 -6.13 -21.28
C MET A 245 -16.88 -4.89 -20.39
N LEU A 246 -17.68 -3.94 -20.86
CA LEU A 246 -18.06 -2.75 -20.11
C LEU A 246 -18.97 -3.10 -18.93
N ALA A 247 -20.01 -3.91 -19.14
CA ALA A 247 -20.95 -4.30 -18.11
C ALA A 247 -20.26 -5.13 -16.98
N ASP A 248 -19.46 -6.12 -17.36
CA ASP A 248 -18.69 -6.92 -16.41
C ASP A 248 -17.76 -6.06 -15.56
N SER A 249 -17.08 -5.09 -16.18
CA SER A 249 -16.20 -4.17 -15.46
C SER A 249 -16.96 -3.30 -14.47
N ALA A 250 -18.12 -2.76 -14.88
CA ALA A 250 -18.96 -1.95 -14.00
C ALA A 250 -19.48 -2.73 -12.79
N MET A 251 -19.95 -3.97 -13.00
CA MET A 251 -20.43 -4.84 -11.92
C MET A 251 -19.30 -5.16 -10.91
N GLU A 252 -18.12 -5.52 -11.40
CA GLU A 252 -16.98 -5.85 -10.55
C GLU A 252 -16.48 -4.63 -9.74
N ILE A 253 -16.41 -3.44 -10.35
CA ILE A 253 -16.03 -2.20 -9.67
C ILE A 253 -17.04 -1.89 -8.56
N ASN A 254 -18.35 -1.94 -8.88
CA ASN A 254 -19.39 -1.64 -7.91
C ASN A 254 -19.41 -2.58 -6.72
N ALA A 255 -19.34 -3.90 -6.98
CA ALA A 255 -19.30 -4.91 -5.92
C ALA A 255 -18.08 -4.74 -5.00
N THR A 256 -16.90 -4.44 -5.59
CA THR A 256 -15.68 -4.22 -4.82
C THR A 256 -15.77 -2.96 -3.95
N ARG A 257 -16.37 -1.88 -4.48
CA ARG A 257 -16.58 -0.62 -3.73
C ARG A 257 -17.49 -0.81 -2.52
N LEU A 258 -18.63 -1.47 -2.70
CA LEU A 258 -19.59 -1.71 -1.62
C LEU A 258 -18.97 -2.59 -0.51
N ALA A 259 -18.25 -3.63 -0.88
CA ALA A 259 -17.54 -4.48 0.08
C ALA A 259 -16.41 -3.73 0.82
N LEU A 260 -15.71 -2.79 0.16
CA LEU A 260 -14.73 -1.92 0.82
C LEU A 260 -15.40 -1.02 1.85
N TRP A 261 -16.48 -0.36 1.49
CA TRP A 261 -17.21 0.55 2.41
C TRP A 261 -17.74 -0.21 3.62
N HIS A 262 -18.31 -1.41 3.41
CA HIS A 262 -18.74 -2.29 4.50
C HIS A 262 -17.56 -2.66 5.43
N THR A 263 -16.42 -3.09 4.86
CA THR A 263 -15.22 -3.43 5.66
C THR A 263 -14.69 -2.22 6.44
N ALA A 264 -14.67 -1.04 5.82
CA ALA A 264 -14.21 0.19 6.45
C ALA A 264 -15.13 0.63 7.60
N SER A 265 -16.46 0.55 7.41
CA SER A 265 -17.45 0.86 8.46
C SER A 265 -17.31 -0.07 9.67
N ARG A 266 -17.05 -1.35 9.45
CA ARG A 266 -16.79 -2.32 10.53
C ARG A 266 -15.51 -1.98 11.31
N LEU A 267 -14.45 -1.52 10.62
CA LEU A 267 -13.24 -1.02 11.28
C LEU A 267 -13.53 0.22 12.13
N ASP A 268 -14.34 1.16 11.63
CA ASP A 268 -14.75 2.34 12.40
C ASP A 268 -15.59 1.97 13.62
N ALA A 269 -16.33 0.87 13.56
CA ALA A 269 -17.04 0.29 14.70
C ALA A 269 -16.14 -0.49 15.69
N GLY A 270 -14.83 -0.59 15.40
CA GLY A 270 -13.86 -1.30 16.25
C GLY A 270 -13.86 -2.81 16.10
N GLU A 271 -14.48 -3.34 15.04
CA GLU A 271 -14.55 -4.78 14.82
C GLU A 271 -13.23 -5.37 14.29
N GLU A 272 -12.99 -6.65 14.56
CA GLU A 272 -11.89 -7.42 13.98
C GLU A 272 -12.27 -7.85 12.55
N VAL A 273 -11.58 -7.32 11.55
CA VAL A 273 -11.91 -7.53 10.13
C VAL A 273 -10.75 -8.11 9.32
N ARG A 274 -9.87 -8.86 9.94
CA ARG A 274 -8.67 -9.42 9.29
C ARG A 274 -9.01 -10.28 8.07
N GLY A 275 -10.04 -11.10 8.16
CA GLY A 275 -10.55 -11.90 7.05
C GLY A 275 -11.06 -11.02 5.91
N SER A 276 -11.88 -10.02 6.24
CA SER A 276 -12.44 -9.07 5.27
C SER A 276 -11.35 -8.26 4.56
N ILE A 277 -10.30 -7.81 5.27
CA ILE A 277 -9.14 -7.13 4.66
C ILE A 277 -8.44 -8.03 3.64
N SER A 278 -8.24 -9.32 3.98
CA SER A 278 -7.62 -10.29 3.07
C SER A 278 -8.49 -10.55 1.84
N MET A 279 -9.80 -10.69 2.01
CA MET A 279 -10.77 -10.82 0.93
C MET A 279 -10.73 -9.60 0.00
N MET A 280 -10.79 -8.41 0.56
CA MET A 280 -10.78 -7.16 -0.21
C MET A 280 -9.52 -6.99 -1.03
N LYS A 281 -8.35 -7.32 -0.47
CA LYS A 281 -7.07 -7.24 -1.19
C LYS A 281 -7.05 -8.15 -2.41
N VAL A 282 -7.55 -9.37 -2.30
CA VAL A 282 -7.65 -10.29 -3.44
C VAL A 282 -8.66 -9.75 -4.46
N GLN A 283 -9.87 -9.44 -4.01
CA GLN A 283 -10.96 -9.00 -4.90
C GLN A 283 -10.57 -7.76 -5.72
N ALA A 284 -10.00 -6.74 -5.07
CA ALA A 284 -9.61 -5.50 -5.74
C ALA A 284 -8.43 -5.71 -6.71
N ALA A 285 -7.41 -6.48 -6.33
CA ALA A 285 -6.26 -6.77 -7.19
C ALA A 285 -6.66 -7.55 -8.45
N GLU A 286 -7.55 -8.54 -8.30
CA GLU A 286 -8.06 -9.34 -9.43
C GLU A 286 -9.03 -8.53 -10.30
N MET A 287 -9.95 -7.78 -9.70
CA MET A 287 -10.86 -6.87 -10.40
C MET A 287 -10.08 -5.87 -11.25
N MET A 288 -9.10 -5.17 -10.66
CA MET A 288 -8.28 -4.20 -11.37
C MET A 288 -7.55 -4.84 -12.56
N GLY A 289 -6.98 -6.05 -12.37
CA GLY A 289 -6.33 -6.79 -13.43
C GLY A 289 -7.26 -7.09 -14.61
N ARG A 290 -8.50 -7.53 -14.35
CA ARG A 290 -9.50 -7.80 -15.40
C ARG A 290 -9.98 -6.51 -16.10
N VAL A 291 -10.21 -5.44 -15.36
CA VAL A 291 -10.67 -4.16 -15.93
C VAL A 291 -9.63 -3.58 -16.89
N VAL A 292 -8.35 -3.55 -16.50
CA VAL A 292 -7.30 -3.02 -17.40
C VAL A 292 -7.03 -3.93 -18.59
N ASP A 293 -7.20 -5.24 -18.44
CA ASP A 293 -7.07 -6.21 -19.54
C ASP A 293 -8.17 -5.97 -20.59
N ARG A 294 -9.43 -5.87 -20.15
CA ARG A 294 -10.55 -5.51 -21.01
C ARG A 294 -10.36 -4.14 -21.67
N ALA A 295 -9.79 -3.17 -20.95
CA ALA A 295 -9.50 -1.85 -21.51
C ALA A 295 -8.50 -1.94 -22.67
N VAL A 296 -7.40 -2.66 -22.51
CA VAL A 296 -6.46 -2.88 -23.62
C VAL A 296 -7.17 -3.51 -24.81
N GLN A 297 -8.07 -4.48 -24.57
CA GLN A 297 -8.84 -5.15 -25.63
C GLN A 297 -9.81 -4.19 -26.32
N ILE A 298 -10.55 -3.34 -25.58
CA ILE A 298 -11.50 -2.35 -26.13
C ILE A 298 -10.77 -1.32 -27.00
N PHE A 299 -9.63 -0.84 -26.54
CA PHE A 299 -8.82 0.13 -27.29
C PHE A 299 -8.06 -0.50 -28.47
N GLY A 300 -7.89 -1.85 -28.48
CA GLY A 300 -7.18 -2.56 -29.52
C GLY A 300 -5.72 -2.11 -29.66
N GLY A 301 -5.23 -1.93 -30.87
CA GLY A 301 -3.85 -1.48 -31.12
C GLY A 301 -3.48 -0.17 -30.42
N ALA A 302 -4.43 0.78 -30.31
CA ALA A 302 -4.21 2.03 -29.59
C ALA A 302 -3.99 1.82 -28.08
N GLY A 303 -4.65 0.83 -27.49
CA GLY A 303 -4.49 0.47 -26.07
C GLY A 303 -3.15 -0.22 -25.79
N TYR A 304 -2.51 -0.79 -26.80
CA TYR A 304 -1.22 -1.45 -26.69
C TYR A 304 -0.03 -0.48 -26.92
N CYS A 305 -0.28 0.65 -27.59
CA CYS A 305 0.72 1.68 -27.86
C CYS A 305 0.83 2.68 -26.71
N ARG A 306 2.01 3.35 -26.62
CA ARG A 306 2.31 4.31 -25.53
C ARG A 306 1.69 5.71 -25.73
N ASP A 307 1.02 5.95 -26.86
CA ASP A 307 0.36 7.23 -27.13
C ASP A 307 -0.82 7.48 -26.17
N LEU A 308 -1.42 6.41 -25.68
CA LEU A 308 -2.47 6.43 -24.65
C LEU A 308 -1.99 5.79 -23.36
N PRO A 309 -2.57 6.16 -22.21
CA PRO A 309 -2.12 5.65 -20.92
C PRO A 309 -2.57 4.21 -20.61
N ILE A 310 -3.33 3.55 -21.48
CA ILE A 310 -3.99 2.27 -21.22
C ILE A 310 -2.96 1.17 -20.95
N GLU A 311 -1.92 1.03 -21.79
CA GLU A 311 -0.85 0.04 -21.62
C GLU A 311 -0.11 0.24 -20.29
N ARG A 312 0.04 1.50 -19.85
CA ARG A 312 0.66 1.82 -18.56
C ARG A 312 -0.20 1.33 -17.40
N TYR A 313 -1.53 1.55 -17.45
CA TYR A 313 -2.42 1.07 -16.40
C TYR A 313 -2.40 -0.46 -16.29
N TYR A 314 -2.29 -1.18 -17.42
CA TYR A 314 -2.11 -2.63 -17.43
C TYR A 314 -0.83 -3.06 -16.70
N ARG A 315 0.30 -2.42 -17.00
CA ARG A 315 1.58 -2.71 -16.34
C ARG A 315 1.56 -2.37 -14.86
N ASP A 316 0.97 -1.23 -14.51
CA ASP A 316 0.87 -0.76 -13.11
C ASP A 316 -0.06 -1.67 -12.28
N ALA A 317 -1.14 -2.18 -12.86
CA ALA A 317 -2.08 -3.06 -12.18
C ALA A 317 -1.48 -4.44 -11.82
N ARG A 318 -0.48 -4.91 -12.57
CA ARG A 318 0.04 -6.27 -12.39
C ARG A 318 0.64 -6.51 -11.00
N ILE A 319 1.25 -5.51 -10.39
CA ILE A 319 1.91 -5.62 -9.08
C ILE A 319 0.91 -5.80 -7.93
N TYR A 320 -0.35 -5.35 -8.08
CA TYR A 320 -1.36 -5.40 -7.02
C TYR A 320 -1.65 -6.83 -6.52
N ARG A 321 -1.39 -7.84 -7.35
CA ARG A 321 -1.50 -9.25 -6.96
C ARG A 321 -0.30 -9.76 -6.17
N ILE A 322 0.79 -8.99 -6.08
CA ILE A 322 2.09 -9.43 -5.55
C ILE A 322 2.41 -8.74 -4.23
N TYR A 323 2.48 -7.40 -4.21
CA TYR A 323 2.93 -6.66 -3.03
C TYR A 323 1.88 -6.63 -1.91
N ASP A 324 2.30 -6.25 -0.70
CA ASP A 324 1.48 -6.24 0.51
C ASP A 324 0.81 -7.59 0.83
N GLY A 325 1.47 -8.68 0.49
CA GLY A 325 0.97 -10.04 0.52
C GLY A 325 0.33 -10.45 -0.81
N THR A 326 0.78 -11.58 -1.36
CA THR A 326 0.25 -12.06 -2.65
C THR A 326 -1.23 -12.43 -2.54
N SER A 327 -1.91 -12.48 -3.69
CA SER A 327 -3.31 -12.97 -3.76
C SER A 327 -3.45 -14.37 -3.16
N GLU A 328 -2.43 -15.21 -3.29
CA GLU A 328 -2.37 -16.58 -2.75
C GLU A 328 -2.26 -16.56 -1.22
N ILE A 329 -1.37 -15.72 -0.66
CA ILE A 329 -1.22 -15.56 0.79
C ILE A 329 -2.51 -15.08 1.42
N HIS A 330 -3.19 -14.09 0.82
CA HIS A 330 -4.46 -13.60 1.34
C HIS A 330 -5.58 -14.62 1.26
N ARG A 331 -5.64 -15.46 0.19
CA ARG A 331 -6.56 -16.59 0.13
C ARG A 331 -6.29 -17.62 1.24
N ALA A 332 -5.02 -17.91 1.51
CA ALA A 332 -4.64 -18.81 2.59
C ALA A 332 -5.01 -18.23 3.98
N VAL A 333 -4.81 -16.92 4.19
CA VAL A 333 -5.22 -16.24 5.43
C VAL A 333 -6.74 -16.30 5.59
N LEU A 334 -7.50 -16.01 4.53
CA LEU A 334 -8.96 -16.05 4.54
C LEU A 334 -9.47 -17.45 4.88
N ALA A 335 -9.00 -18.45 4.16
CA ALA A 335 -9.37 -19.85 4.40
C ALA A 335 -9.06 -20.29 5.85
N LYS A 336 -7.89 -19.88 6.39
CA LYS A 336 -7.50 -20.18 7.75
C LYS A 336 -8.42 -19.51 8.80
N GLN A 337 -8.92 -18.30 8.54
CA GLN A 337 -9.91 -17.65 9.42
C GLN A 337 -11.23 -18.40 9.42
N MET A 338 -11.76 -18.75 8.24
CA MET A 338 -12.98 -19.52 8.08
C MET A 338 -12.89 -20.89 8.79
N MET A 339 -11.77 -21.59 8.64
CA MET A 339 -11.54 -22.88 9.33
C MET A 339 -11.43 -22.76 10.86
N ARG A 340 -11.23 -21.55 11.39
CA ARG A 340 -11.26 -21.24 12.82
C ARG A 340 -12.63 -20.76 13.30
N GLY A 341 -13.63 -20.77 12.43
CA GLY A 341 -15.02 -20.41 12.75
C GLY A 341 -15.38 -18.95 12.47
N ASP A 342 -14.52 -18.17 11.79
CA ASP A 342 -14.86 -16.83 11.36
C ASP A 342 -15.79 -16.89 10.14
N SER A 343 -17.11 -16.74 10.40
CA SER A 343 -18.15 -16.67 9.36
C SER A 343 -18.33 -15.26 8.79
N SER A 344 -17.83 -14.23 9.45
CA SER A 344 -18.09 -12.82 9.14
C SER A 344 -17.65 -12.37 7.74
N VAL A 345 -16.85 -13.18 7.05
CA VAL A 345 -16.37 -12.93 5.67
C VAL A 345 -17.39 -13.34 4.60
N TYR A 346 -18.34 -14.19 4.89
CA TYR A 346 -19.37 -14.64 3.94
C TYR A 346 -20.79 -14.57 4.52
N ASP A 347 -20.93 -14.41 5.82
CA ASP A 347 -22.19 -14.22 6.53
C ASP A 347 -22.15 -12.91 7.33
N ILE A 348 -22.84 -11.90 6.84
CA ILE A 348 -22.87 -10.57 7.49
C ILE A 348 -23.80 -10.51 8.70
N TYR A 349 -24.55 -11.57 8.98
CA TYR A 349 -25.48 -11.69 10.10
C TYR A 349 -24.98 -12.67 11.18
N GLY A 350 -23.85 -13.37 10.95
CA GLY A 350 -23.31 -14.41 11.81
C GLY A 350 -22.35 -13.94 12.88
#